data_5f862c89ecbfd36eafaf5d8985cd8c3a
#
_entry.id   5f862c89ecbfd36eafaf5d8985cd8c3a
#
_cell.length_a   1.000
_cell.length_b   1.000
_cell.length_c   1.000
_cell.angle_alpha   90.00
_cell.angle_beta   90.00
_cell.angle_gamma   90.00
#
_symmetry.space_group_name_H-M   'P 1'
#
loop_
_entity.id
_entity.type
_entity.pdbx_description
1 polymer ?
#
loop_
_entity_poly.entity_id
_entity_poly.type
_entity_poly.pdbx_seq_one_letter_code
_entity_poly.pdbx_strand_id
1 'polypeptide(L)'
;MLPQEQFVRHLMRPAGGAPRTLTERAYLDLRQDIVLGRLAPGERLKVEHLKDRYAVGAGTLREALALLVSDALVTVEGQRGYRVSEISLSDLRDLT
;
A
#
# COMPACT_ATOMS: atom_id res chain seq x y z
N MET A 1 26.84 11.75 7.14
CA MET A 1 25.89 10.71 6.85
C MET A 1 25.35 10.85 5.45
N LEU A 2 25.20 9.77 4.80
CA LEU A 2 24.79 9.79 3.42
C LEU A 2 23.31 10.05 3.28
N PRO A 3 22.95 10.88 2.34
CA PRO A 3 21.52 11.10 2.11
C PRO A 3 20.77 9.81 1.83
N GLN A 4 21.42 8.89 1.15
CA GLN A 4 20.81 7.64 0.83
C GLN A 4 20.49 6.82 2.07
N GLU A 5 21.42 6.81 3.00
CA GLU A 5 21.22 6.10 4.24
C GLU A 5 20.11 6.75 5.05
N GLN A 6 20.07 8.08 5.06
CA GLN A 6 19.00 8.77 5.75
C GLN A 6 17.67 8.50 5.11
N PHE A 7 17.65 8.43 3.80
CA PHE A 7 16.44 8.18 3.07
C PHE A 7 15.88 6.80 3.41
N VAL A 8 16.73 5.79 3.37
CA VAL A 8 16.31 4.44 3.70
C VAL A 8 15.82 4.37 5.15
N ARG A 9 16.56 4.98 6.04
CA ARG A 9 16.19 5.00 7.44
C ARG A 9 14.85 5.69 7.65
N HIS A 10 14.64 6.78 6.92
CA HIS A 10 13.40 7.51 7.00
C HIS A 10 12.23 6.65 6.55
N LEU A 11 12.43 5.86 5.52
CA LEU A 11 11.36 5.01 5.00
C LEU A 11 11.04 3.83 5.91
N MET A 12 12.01 3.34 6.63
CA MET A 12 11.85 2.07 7.30
C MET A 12 11.72 2.15 8.79
N ARG A 13 12.13 3.22 9.39
CA ARG A 13 12.11 3.22 10.83
C ARG A 13 10.74 3.58 11.38
N PRO A 14 10.39 2.92 12.44
CA PRO A 14 9.10 3.18 13.09
C PRO A 14 9.12 4.42 13.96
N ALA A 15 10.17 4.57 14.76
CA ALA A 15 10.23 5.72 15.64
C ALA A 15 10.82 6.86 14.85
N GLY A 16 10.40 8.02 15.08
CA GLY A 16 10.89 9.14 14.34
C GLY A 16 10.64 9.02 12.84
N GLY A 17 10.58 7.82 12.36
CA GLY A 17 10.22 7.57 10.98
C GLY A 17 8.82 7.05 10.87
N ALA A 18 8.08 7.10 11.95
CA ALA A 18 6.70 6.65 11.93
C ALA A 18 5.88 7.52 11.00
N PRO A 19 4.85 6.95 10.39
CA PRO A 19 3.97 7.72 9.52
C PRO A 19 3.38 8.90 10.26
N ARG A 20 3.29 10.03 9.58
CA ARG A 20 2.76 11.25 10.20
C ARG A 20 1.25 11.21 10.32
N THR A 21 0.60 10.46 9.46
CA THR A 21 -0.84 10.42 9.42
C THR A 21 -1.30 8.98 9.39
N LEU A 22 -2.57 8.79 9.72
CA LEU A 22 -3.16 7.47 9.59
C LEU A 22 -3.20 7.01 8.15
N THR A 23 -3.39 7.95 7.23
CA THR A 23 -3.40 7.63 5.82
C THR A 23 -2.04 7.09 5.39
N GLU A 24 -0.98 7.75 5.80
CA GLU A 24 0.37 7.31 5.46
C GLU A 24 0.66 5.94 6.05
N ARG A 25 0.24 5.73 7.29
CA ARG A 25 0.44 4.43 7.91
C ARG A 25 -0.32 3.33 7.18
N ALA A 26 -1.58 3.60 6.86
CA ALA A 26 -2.38 2.62 6.13
C ALA A 26 -1.79 2.33 4.75
N TYR A 27 -1.33 3.37 4.09
CA TYR A 27 -0.68 3.22 2.80
C TYR A 27 0.54 2.31 2.89
N LEU A 28 1.40 2.56 3.86
CA LEU A 28 2.61 1.76 3.99
C LEU A 28 2.31 0.33 4.37
N ASP A 29 1.33 0.12 5.25
CA ASP A 29 0.96 -1.23 5.65
C ASP A 29 0.38 -2.01 4.48
N LEU A 30 -0.52 -1.38 3.73
CA LEU A 30 -1.10 -2.02 2.56
C LEU A 30 -0.04 -2.32 1.52
N ARG A 31 0.82 -1.36 1.27
CA ARG A 31 1.86 -1.52 0.28
C ARG A 31 2.76 -2.70 0.63
N GLN A 32 3.13 -2.78 1.89
CA GLN A 32 3.98 -3.87 2.34
C GLN A 32 3.28 -5.22 2.15
N ASP A 33 1.99 -5.29 2.49
CA ASP A 33 1.26 -6.52 2.35
C ASP A 33 1.12 -6.94 0.89
N ILE A 34 1.00 -5.98 -0.01
CA ILE A 34 0.94 -6.28 -1.43
C ILE A 34 2.30 -6.79 -1.92
N VAL A 35 3.35 -6.10 -1.55
CA VAL A 35 4.70 -6.47 -1.99
C VAL A 35 5.08 -7.85 -1.46
N LEU A 36 4.69 -8.15 -0.23
CA LEU A 36 5.02 -9.43 0.38
C LEU A 36 4.06 -10.55 0.01
N GLY A 37 3.03 -10.23 -0.75
CA GLY A 37 2.10 -11.25 -1.20
C GLY A 37 1.03 -11.61 -0.21
N ARG A 38 0.94 -10.92 0.91
CA ARG A 38 -0.13 -11.16 1.87
C ARG A 38 -1.49 -10.75 1.31
N LEU A 39 -1.46 -9.75 0.43
CA LEU A 39 -2.60 -9.42 -0.40
C LEU A 39 -2.19 -9.85 -1.79
N ALA A 40 -2.84 -10.88 -2.30
CA ALA A 40 -2.40 -11.54 -3.52
C ALA A 40 -2.69 -10.71 -4.75
N PRO A 41 -1.91 -10.85 -5.82
CA PRO A 41 -2.23 -10.19 -7.09
C PRO A 41 -3.63 -10.58 -7.53
N GLY A 42 -4.41 -9.58 -7.93
CA GLY A 42 -5.78 -9.80 -8.37
C GLY A 42 -6.78 -9.92 -7.25
N GLU A 43 -6.33 -9.88 -6.01
CA GLU A 43 -7.23 -10.01 -4.88
C GLU A 43 -8.12 -8.79 -4.78
N ARG A 44 -9.41 -9.03 -4.53
CA ARG A 44 -10.37 -7.95 -4.37
C ARG A 44 -10.24 -7.35 -2.98
N LEU A 45 -10.20 -6.04 -2.92
CA LEU A 45 -10.03 -5.32 -1.66
C LEU A 45 -11.33 -4.59 -1.32
N LYS A 46 -11.92 -4.98 -0.20
CA LYS A 46 -13.15 -4.35 0.26
C LYS A 46 -12.84 -3.49 1.47
N VAL A 47 -13.25 -2.24 1.40
CA VAL A 47 -12.97 -1.28 2.46
C VAL A 47 -13.46 -1.78 3.80
N GLU A 48 -14.62 -2.42 3.83
CA GLU A 48 -15.18 -2.89 5.10
C GLU A 48 -14.30 -3.92 5.77
N HIS A 49 -13.67 -4.78 4.99
CA HIS A 49 -12.76 -5.77 5.57
C HIS A 49 -11.44 -5.13 5.99
N LEU A 50 -10.98 -4.18 5.19
CA LEU A 50 -9.70 -3.54 5.47
C LEU A 50 -9.75 -2.64 6.69
N LYS A 51 -10.91 -2.08 6.99
CA LYS A 51 -11.07 -1.28 8.20
C LYS A 51 -10.66 -2.07 9.43
N ASP A 52 -11.13 -3.30 9.50
CA ASP A 52 -10.83 -4.14 10.65
C ASP A 52 -9.38 -4.60 10.64
N ARG A 53 -8.91 -4.96 9.48
CA ARG A 53 -7.55 -5.49 9.37
C ARG A 53 -6.50 -4.45 9.69
N TYR A 54 -6.71 -3.21 9.28
CA TYR A 54 -5.72 -2.16 9.46
C TYR A 54 -6.09 -1.16 10.54
N ALA A 55 -7.24 -1.36 11.17
CA ALA A 55 -7.67 -0.54 12.31
C ALA A 55 -7.74 0.94 11.96
N VAL A 56 -8.31 1.26 10.82
CA VAL A 56 -8.49 2.64 10.40
C VAL A 56 -9.88 2.81 9.80
N GLY A 57 -10.31 4.05 9.68
CA GLY A 57 -11.62 4.33 9.11
C GLY A 57 -11.65 4.24 7.61
N ALA A 58 -12.88 4.23 7.07
CA ALA A 58 -13.06 4.07 5.64
C ALA A 58 -12.44 5.21 4.85
N GLY A 59 -12.57 6.44 5.34
CA GLY A 59 -12.00 7.59 4.64
C GLY A 59 -10.50 7.49 4.52
N THR A 60 -9.86 7.12 5.63
CA THR A 60 -8.42 6.94 5.64
C THR A 60 -8.00 5.86 4.65
N LEU A 61 -8.75 4.75 4.64
CA LEU A 61 -8.44 3.68 3.71
C LEU A 61 -8.60 4.09 2.27
N ARG A 62 -9.65 4.84 1.96
CA ARG A 62 -9.84 5.27 0.59
C ARG A 62 -8.72 6.18 0.13
N GLU A 63 -8.23 7.04 1.02
CA GLU A 63 -7.09 7.89 0.69
C GLU A 63 -5.85 7.06 0.45
N ALA A 64 -5.62 6.07 1.31
CA ALA A 64 -4.45 5.22 1.16
C ALA A 64 -4.53 4.41 -0.13
N LEU A 65 -5.72 3.88 -0.42
CA LEU A 65 -5.90 3.11 -1.64
C LEU A 65 -5.72 3.98 -2.89
N ALA A 66 -6.12 5.24 -2.81
CA ALA A 66 -5.91 6.15 -3.93
C ALA A 66 -4.43 6.33 -4.21
N LEU A 67 -3.62 6.39 -3.16
CA LEU A 67 -2.17 6.48 -3.33
C LEU A 67 -1.62 5.22 -4.00
N LEU A 68 -2.16 4.07 -3.60
CA LEU A 68 -1.72 2.81 -4.20
C LEU A 68 -2.16 2.70 -5.65
N VAL A 69 -3.30 3.28 -5.99
CA VAL A 69 -3.71 3.33 -7.39
C VAL A 69 -2.71 4.17 -8.19
N SER A 70 -2.27 5.28 -7.63
CA SER A 70 -1.26 6.11 -8.27
C SER A 70 0.04 5.35 -8.47
N ASP A 71 0.34 4.42 -7.56
CA ASP A 71 1.55 3.61 -7.66
C ASP A 71 1.37 2.40 -8.56
N ALA A 72 0.19 2.22 -9.12
CA ALA A 72 -0.14 1.08 -9.97
C ALA A 72 -0.12 -0.25 -9.22
N LEU A 73 -0.21 -0.21 -7.89
CA LEU A 73 -0.29 -1.42 -7.08
C LEU A 73 -1.71 -1.88 -6.86
N VAL A 74 -2.66 -0.99 -7.08
CA VAL A 74 -4.07 -1.27 -6.90
C VAL A 74 -4.82 -0.65 -8.06
N THR A 75 -5.89 -1.30 -8.49
CA THR A 75 -6.78 -0.75 -9.51
C THR A 75 -8.15 -0.53 -8.91
N VAL A 76 -8.86 0.43 -9.46
CA VAL A 76 -10.24 0.69 -9.06
C VAL A 76 -11.13 -0.21 -9.87
N GLU A 77 -12.06 -0.87 -9.19
CA GLU A 77 -12.97 -1.78 -9.87
C GLU A 77 -14.38 -1.36 -9.57
N GLY A 78 -15.03 -0.80 -10.55
CA GLY A 78 -16.38 -0.31 -10.39
C GLY A 78 -16.42 0.85 -9.43
N GLN A 79 -17.55 1.02 -8.76
CA GLN A 79 -17.76 2.16 -7.89
C GLN A 79 -17.44 1.85 -6.43
N ARG A 80 -17.22 0.61 -6.10
CA ARG A 80 -17.14 0.23 -4.70
C ARG A 80 -15.90 -0.53 -4.33
N GLY A 81 -15.06 -0.82 -5.25
CA GLY A 81 -14.02 -1.74 -4.94
C GLY A 81 -12.69 -1.39 -5.51
N TYR A 82 -11.74 -2.10 -4.97
CA TYR A 82 -10.37 -2.02 -5.41
C TYR A 82 -9.88 -3.43 -5.59
N ARG A 83 -8.83 -3.58 -6.36
CA ARG A 83 -8.24 -4.90 -6.58
C ARG A 83 -6.74 -4.73 -6.64
N VAL A 84 -6.02 -5.66 -6.04
CA VAL A 84 -4.57 -5.65 -6.14
C VAL A 84 -4.20 -5.84 -7.60
N SER A 85 -3.26 -5.05 -8.07
CA SER A 85 -2.82 -5.14 -9.44
C SER A 85 -2.31 -6.55 -9.73
N GLU A 86 -2.57 -7.03 -10.92
CA GLU A 86 -2.12 -8.35 -11.31
C GLU A 86 -0.69 -8.37 -11.81
N ILE A 87 -0.08 -7.21 -11.91
CA ILE A 87 1.32 -7.13 -12.30
C ILE A 87 2.17 -7.46 -11.09
N SER A 88 2.90 -8.56 -11.15
CA SER A 88 3.76 -8.96 -10.05
C SER A 88 5.15 -8.38 -10.26
N LEU A 89 5.97 -8.46 -9.21
CA LEU A 89 7.36 -8.05 -9.32
C LEU A 89 8.10 -8.91 -10.34
N SER A 90 7.73 -10.16 -10.42
CA SER A 90 8.27 -11.04 -11.43
C SER A 90 8.02 -10.53 -12.82
N ASP A 91 6.79 -10.11 -13.06
CA ASP A 91 6.40 -9.58 -14.36
C ASP A 91 7.17 -8.32 -14.68
N LEU A 92 7.38 -7.48 -13.69
CA LEU A 92 8.13 -6.26 -13.90
C LEU A 92 9.57 -6.55 -14.28
N ARG A 93 10.15 -7.57 -13.68
CA ARG A 93 11.51 -7.95 -14.02
C ARG A 93 11.59 -8.48 -15.44
N ASP A 94 10.58 -9.18 -15.86
CA ASP A 94 10.55 -9.72 -17.21
C ASP A 94 10.45 -8.62 -18.24
N LEU A 95 9.92 -7.48 -17.88
CA LEU A 95 9.78 -6.38 -18.80
C LEU A 95 11.08 -5.63 -19.01
N THR A 96 12.02 -5.81 -18.13
CA THR A 96 13.31 -5.16 -18.32
C THR A 96 14.26 -6.05 -19.07
#